data_3d7f7e851bdfd80c49308499a05c919e
#
_entry.id   3d7f7e851bdfd80c49308499a05c919e
#
_cell.length_a   1.000
_cell.length_b   1.000
_cell.length_c   1.000
_cell.angle_alpha   90.00
_cell.angle_beta   90.00
_cell.angle_gamma   90.00
#
_symmetry.space_group_name_H-M   'P 1'
#
loop_
_entity.id
_entity.type
_entity.pdbx_description
1 polymer ?
#
loop_
_entity_poly.entity_id
_entity_poly.type
_entity_poly.pdbx_seq_one_letter_code
_entity_poly.pdbx_strand_id
1 'polypeptide(L)'
;MIIQIKSNNPNFSYMLAKNPNSGLQGQGLRKGALFHYFINPEHYVIYFEDNYDSSNISYPKMDKQKEYLDKSPYISSYILFDCLSTLLNHCLKPEVDQKYLKYDPTGNKFNYELECILEVRGSHNLDIFKRYCENDFGQVNISYEKIHPFVYKINFKSTNFFNLIKIVFIFAVYNSIFNRDKIQLQNSFIEKIVDIINQLDAPFFIRYLIKKNMIFSKKVYEKVKDKLQQSSRYEIKFVSQNEPWEIRYNFIFNNINTTVPLVIDWGFGEGKMLKRFNKIFDKIVGVEIDDDMIERLKWRIENREDYKDIICIDYKNANEISKLDTLTQDYNSCIVVLAEVIEHLSDKNSCINLLKYIITTFSPEQILITTPNREFNKYLGIKEGLRHEDHKFELSMKELVELLQNVTSQIKAKYAFSIQGIGDMVDDHPMWFGVKIVKI
;
A
#
# COMPACT_ATOMS: atom_id res chain seq x y z
N MET A 1 4.99 -19.36 18.34
CA MET A 1 5.47 -19.43 16.92
C MET A 1 6.59 -20.43 16.84
N ILE A 2 6.63 -21.22 15.77
CA ILE A 2 7.76 -22.12 15.50
C ILE A 2 8.39 -21.71 14.18
N ILE A 3 9.71 -21.49 14.19
CA ILE A 3 10.51 -21.22 12.99
C ILE A 3 11.55 -22.33 12.90
N GLN A 4 11.64 -23.00 11.77
CA GLN A 4 12.62 -24.04 11.51
C GLN A 4 13.61 -23.57 10.45
N ILE A 5 14.91 -23.75 10.71
CA ILE A 5 15.95 -23.41 9.76
C ILE A 5 16.80 -24.66 9.53
N LYS A 6 16.94 -25.06 8.27
CA LYS A 6 17.67 -26.27 7.86
C LYS A 6 18.75 -25.93 6.86
N SER A 7 19.85 -26.68 6.90
CA SER A 7 20.94 -26.55 5.94
C SER A 7 21.78 -27.83 5.87
N ASN A 8 22.27 -28.14 4.69
CA ASN A 8 23.29 -29.18 4.48
C ASN A 8 24.73 -28.64 4.61
N ASN A 9 24.93 -27.41 5.10
CA ASN A 9 26.24 -26.85 5.38
C ASN A 9 26.78 -27.42 6.68
N PRO A 10 27.93 -28.13 6.70
CA PRO A 10 28.50 -28.69 7.91
C PRO A 10 28.95 -27.61 8.93
N ASN A 11 29.08 -26.35 8.49
CA ASN A 11 29.41 -25.20 9.32
C ASN A 11 28.21 -24.36 9.68
N PHE A 12 27.01 -24.87 9.53
CA PHE A 12 25.75 -24.12 9.72
C PHE A 12 25.65 -23.49 11.12
N SER A 13 26.05 -24.19 12.14
CA SER A 13 26.05 -23.68 13.52
C SER A 13 26.94 -22.44 13.72
N TYR A 14 28.07 -22.38 13.02
CA TYR A 14 28.96 -21.21 13.06
C TYR A 14 28.33 -20.01 12.34
N MET A 15 27.59 -20.25 11.23
CA MET A 15 26.88 -19.20 10.53
C MET A 15 25.73 -18.63 11.37
N LEU A 16 25.07 -19.47 12.17
CA LEU A 16 24.04 -19.05 13.14
C LEU A 16 24.66 -18.39 14.39
N ALA A 17 25.98 -18.50 14.60
CA ALA A 17 26.66 -18.12 15.85
C ALA A 17 26.02 -18.81 17.08
N LYS A 18 25.68 -20.09 16.95
CA LYS A 18 25.07 -20.92 17.99
C LYS A 18 25.82 -22.24 18.16
N ASN A 19 25.89 -22.73 19.40
CA ASN A 19 26.51 -23.99 19.71
C ASN A 19 25.51 -25.14 19.71
N PRO A 20 25.63 -26.16 18.85
CA PRO A 20 24.69 -27.28 18.79
C PRO A 20 24.61 -28.09 20.09
N ASN A 21 25.67 -28.09 20.91
CA ASN A 21 25.71 -28.86 22.14
C ASN A 21 25.17 -28.13 23.37
N SER A 22 24.67 -26.88 23.19
CA SER A 22 24.16 -26.10 24.33
C SER A 22 22.76 -26.53 24.81
N GLY A 23 22.10 -27.49 24.14
CA GLY A 23 20.76 -27.89 24.45
C GLY A 23 19.73 -26.75 24.21
N LEU A 24 18.66 -26.78 24.97
CA LEU A 24 17.62 -25.72 24.93
C LEU A 24 18.13 -24.44 25.58
N GLN A 25 18.13 -23.34 24.85
CA GLN A 25 18.48 -22.01 25.36
C GLN A 25 17.25 -21.11 25.36
N GLY A 26 17.10 -20.27 26.39
CA GLY A 26 15.99 -19.33 26.53
C GLY A 26 16.48 -17.90 26.59
N GLN A 27 15.69 -16.97 26.00
CA GLN A 27 15.92 -15.53 26.05
C GLN A 27 14.59 -14.80 26.21
N GLY A 28 14.50 -13.88 27.17
CA GLY A 28 13.31 -13.04 27.34
C GLY A 28 13.12 -12.09 26.16
N LEU A 29 11.88 -11.92 25.73
CA LEU A 29 11.41 -10.85 24.86
C LEU A 29 10.41 -9.95 25.60
N ARG A 30 10.19 -8.75 25.08
CA ARG A 30 9.20 -7.83 25.66
C ARG A 30 7.79 -8.41 25.75
N LYS A 31 7.45 -9.35 24.85
CA LYS A 31 6.10 -9.95 24.72
C LYS A 31 6.04 -11.43 25.05
N GLY A 32 7.13 -12.02 25.55
CA GLY A 32 7.19 -13.43 25.81
C GLY A 32 8.62 -13.94 25.99
N ALA A 33 8.83 -15.22 25.71
CA ALA A 33 10.13 -15.85 25.75
C ALA A 33 10.45 -16.55 24.44
N LEU A 34 11.71 -16.43 24.02
CA LEU A 34 12.25 -17.20 22.91
C LEU A 34 13.04 -18.38 23.45
N PHE A 35 12.75 -19.54 22.93
CA PHE A 35 13.54 -20.75 23.13
C PHE A 35 14.14 -21.17 21.80
N HIS A 36 15.38 -21.66 21.82
CA HIS A 36 16.01 -22.12 20.60
C HIS A 36 16.97 -23.29 20.89
N TYR A 37 17.06 -24.20 19.94
CA TYR A 37 17.92 -25.39 20.05
C TYR A 37 18.15 -26.02 18.68
N PHE A 38 19.14 -26.90 18.63
CA PHE A 38 19.38 -27.78 17.49
C PHE A 38 18.72 -29.14 17.73
N ILE A 39 17.92 -29.60 16.75
CA ILE A 39 17.47 -31.01 16.72
C ILE A 39 18.64 -31.91 16.32
N ASN A 40 19.41 -31.44 15.35
CA ASN A 40 20.67 -32.01 14.88
C ASN A 40 21.50 -30.90 14.24
N PRO A 41 22.80 -31.11 13.88
CA PRO A 41 23.67 -30.05 13.34
C PRO A 41 23.11 -29.32 12.11
N GLU A 42 22.19 -29.92 11.35
CA GLU A 42 21.58 -29.38 10.12
C GLU A 42 20.23 -28.75 10.36
N HIS A 43 19.67 -28.85 11.58
CA HIS A 43 18.31 -28.40 11.86
C HIS A 43 18.22 -27.60 13.17
N TYR A 44 18.02 -26.30 13.04
CA TYR A 44 17.85 -25.35 14.13
C TYR A 44 16.41 -24.90 14.24
N VAL A 45 15.91 -24.83 15.47
CA VAL A 45 14.52 -24.45 15.78
C VAL A 45 14.50 -23.27 16.71
N ILE A 46 13.62 -22.33 16.42
CA ILE A 46 13.25 -21.20 17.29
C ILE A 46 11.78 -21.38 17.66
N TYR A 47 11.49 -21.31 18.94
CA TYR A 47 10.16 -21.39 19.50
C TYR A 47 9.86 -20.15 20.34
N PHE A 48 8.75 -19.49 20.05
CA PHE A 48 8.25 -18.34 20.81
C PHE A 48 7.10 -18.80 21.70
N GLU A 49 7.16 -18.44 22.99
CA GLU A 49 6.13 -18.60 23.99
C GLU A 49 5.63 -17.23 24.42
N ASP A 50 4.31 -17.01 24.37
CA ASP A 50 3.68 -15.77 24.78
C ASP A 50 3.58 -15.71 26.32
N ASN A 51 3.81 -14.52 26.89
CA ASN A 51 3.51 -14.28 28.31
C ASN A 51 2.01 -14.07 28.46
N TYR A 52 1.34 -14.96 29.14
CA TYR A 52 -0.10 -14.93 29.41
C TYR A 52 -0.60 -13.62 30.07
N ASP A 53 0.29 -12.80 30.61
CA ASP A 53 -0.01 -11.51 31.25
C ASP A 53 -0.03 -10.32 30.26
N SER A 54 -0.10 -10.58 28.97
CA SER A 54 -0.03 -9.56 27.92
C SER A 54 -1.35 -8.80 27.69
N SER A 55 -2.02 -8.38 28.79
CA SER A 55 -3.12 -7.40 28.77
C SER A 55 -2.74 -6.05 28.09
N ASN A 56 -1.47 -5.88 27.73
CA ASN A 56 -0.89 -4.69 27.06
C ASN A 56 -0.55 -4.86 25.58
N ILE A 57 -0.80 -6.02 24.97
CA ILE A 57 -0.67 -6.15 23.53
C ILE A 57 -1.92 -5.54 22.90
N SER A 58 -1.75 -4.39 22.23
CA SER A 58 -2.82 -3.74 21.45
C SER A 58 -3.12 -4.54 20.18
N TYR A 59 -3.60 -5.77 20.33
CA TYR A 59 -4.36 -6.40 19.25
C TYR A 59 -5.69 -5.64 19.10
N PRO A 60 -6.26 -5.52 17.91
CA PRO A 60 -7.60 -4.99 17.76
C PRO A 60 -8.48 -5.74 18.77
N LYS A 61 -9.15 -4.98 19.64
CA LYS A 61 -10.06 -5.53 20.66
C LYS A 61 -11.06 -6.42 19.95
N MET A 62 -10.80 -7.72 19.94
CA MET A 62 -11.83 -8.69 19.65
C MET A 62 -12.81 -8.67 20.82
N ASP A 63 -14.08 -8.75 20.49
CA ASP A 63 -15.20 -8.75 21.43
C ASP A 63 -14.88 -9.56 22.67
N LYS A 64 -14.98 -8.95 23.85
CA LYS A 64 -14.65 -9.52 25.17
C LYS A 64 -15.52 -10.73 25.58
N GLN A 65 -16.37 -11.22 24.69
CA GLN A 65 -17.37 -12.27 25.00
C GLN A 65 -17.06 -13.66 24.45
N LYS A 66 -15.88 -13.90 23.85
CA LYS A 66 -15.57 -15.21 23.29
C LYS A 66 -14.34 -15.80 23.96
N GLU A 67 -14.55 -16.89 24.71
CA GLU A 67 -13.51 -17.79 25.24
C GLU A 67 -12.82 -18.54 24.09
N TYR A 68 -12.07 -17.82 23.21
CA TYR A 68 -11.26 -18.44 22.18
C TYR A 68 -9.78 -18.34 22.53
N LEU A 69 -9.07 -19.43 22.27
CA LEU A 69 -7.60 -19.43 22.30
C LEU A 69 -7.09 -18.37 21.32
N ASP A 70 -6.40 -17.35 21.81
CA ASP A 70 -5.78 -16.34 20.94
C ASP A 70 -4.55 -16.94 20.24
N LYS A 71 -4.69 -17.25 18.97
CA LYS A 71 -3.61 -17.79 18.12
C LYS A 71 -2.74 -16.70 17.51
N SER A 72 -3.15 -15.42 17.59
CA SER A 72 -2.53 -14.32 16.87
C SER A 72 -1.04 -14.14 17.16
N PRO A 73 -0.51 -14.30 18.40
CA PRO A 73 0.91 -14.21 18.65
C PRO A 73 1.74 -15.26 17.91
N TYR A 74 1.18 -16.47 17.75
CA TYR A 74 1.92 -17.61 17.21
C TYR A 74 2.00 -17.63 15.67
N ILE A 75 1.25 -16.78 14.99
CA ILE A 75 1.21 -16.63 13.52
C ILE A 75 1.49 -15.20 13.05
N SER A 76 1.92 -14.32 13.95
CA SER A 76 2.13 -12.91 13.69
C SER A 76 3.47 -12.64 12.99
N SER A 77 3.44 -11.85 11.91
CA SER A 77 4.65 -11.36 11.25
C SER A 77 5.54 -10.51 12.17
N TYR A 78 4.92 -9.82 13.14
CA TYR A 78 5.66 -9.04 14.13
C TYR A 78 6.54 -9.94 15.02
N ILE A 79 6.03 -11.09 15.47
CA ILE A 79 6.81 -12.04 16.26
C ILE A 79 7.93 -12.68 15.42
N LEU A 80 7.67 -13.01 14.16
CA LEU A 80 8.72 -13.45 13.24
C LEU A 80 9.84 -12.40 13.14
N PHE A 81 9.48 -11.13 12.94
CA PHE A 81 10.42 -10.00 12.91
C PHE A 81 11.25 -9.92 14.19
N ASP A 82 10.61 -9.98 15.37
CA ASP A 82 11.28 -9.93 16.67
C ASP A 82 12.23 -11.14 16.89
N CYS A 83 11.81 -12.35 16.51
CA CYS A 83 12.65 -13.56 16.60
C CYS A 83 13.94 -13.41 15.78
N LEU A 84 13.81 -12.99 14.51
CA LEU A 84 14.97 -12.83 13.63
C LEU A 84 15.89 -11.70 14.09
N SER A 85 15.33 -10.56 14.48
CA SER A 85 16.11 -9.42 14.95
C SER A 85 16.83 -9.67 16.26
N THR A 86 16.31 -10.55 17.11
CA THR A 86 16.90 -10.90 18.40
C THR A 86 17.98 -11.97 18.26
N LEU A 87 17.67 -13.08 17.59
CA LEU A 87 18.57 -14.23 17.54
C LEU A 87 19.56 -14.21 16.38
N LEU A 88 19.20 -13.56 15.25
CA LEU A 88 19.98 -13.55 14.02
C LEU A 88 20.36 -12.12 13.58
N ASN A 89 20.49 -11.21 14.53
CA ASN A 89 20.80 -9.80 14.27
C ASN A 89 22.11 -9.60 13.46
N HIS A 90 23.11 -10.48 13.67
CA HIS A 90 24.36 -10.43 12.90
C HIS A 90 24.15 -10.70 11.40
N CYS A 91 23.12 -11.47 11.02
CA CYS A 91 22.76 -11.73 9.62
C CYS A 91 22.07 -10.54 8.96
N LEU A 92 21.50 -9.64 9.75
CA LEU A 92 20.73 -8.48 9.29
C LEU A 92 21.59 -7.22 9.11
N LYS A 93 22.90 -7.30 9.33
CA LYS A 93 23.83 -6.21 9.04
C LYS A 93 23.93 -5.98 7.52
N PRO A 94 24.08 -4.72 7.05
CA PRO A 94 24.35 -4.45 5.65
C PRO A 94 25.58 -5.23 5.17
N GLU A 95 26.69 -5.13 5.89
CA GLU A 95 27.88 -5.94 5.67
C GLU A 95 27.98 -7.02 6.73
N VAL A 96 27.94 -8.28 6.29
CA VAL A 96 28.12 -9.43 7.17
C VAL A 96 29.60 -9.59 7.51
N ASP A 97 29.91 -9.78 8.79
CA ASP A 97 31.29 -9.94 9.25
C ASP A 97 31.97 -11.12 8.54
N GLN A 98 33.23 -10.93 8.11
CA GLN A 98 34.04 -11.93 7.41
C GLN A 98 34.19 -13.26 8.20
N LYS A 99 34.13 -13.18 9.52
CA LYS A 99 34.16 -14.36 10.40
C LYS A 99 33.01 -15.35 10.16
N TYR A 100 31.90 -14.89 9.61
CA TYR A 100 30.74 -15.72 9.22
C TYR A 100 30.81 -16.10 7.74
N LEU A 101 31.17 -15.15 6.87
CA LEU A 101 31.24 -15.36 5.41
C LEU A 101 32.23 -16.46 5.04
N LYS A 102 33.31 -16.66 5.82
CA LYS A 102 34.31 -17.72 5.55
C LYS A 102 33.74 -19.14 5.53
N TYR A 103 32.55 -19.37 6.11
CA TYR A 103 31.90 -20.67 6.15
C TYR A 103 31.04 -20.99 4.92
N ASP A 104 30.70 -19.98 4.12
CA ASP A 104 30.08 -20.09 2.80
C ASP A 104 30.43 -18.86 1.94
N PRO A 105 31.73 -18.74 1.52
CA PRO A 105 32.24 -17.53 0.87
C PRO A 105 31.57 -17.21 -0.46
N THR A 106 31.09 -18.23 -1.17
CA THR A 106 30.45 -18.08 -2.49
C THR A 106 28.95 -17.89 -2.40
N GLY A 107 28.33 -18.29 -1.27
CA GLY A 107 26.87 -18.25 -1.10
C GLY A 107 26.09 -19.17 -2.03
N ASN A 108 26.76 -20.13 -2.71
CA ASN A 108 26.13 -20.98 -3.73
C ASN A 108 26.39 -22.49 -3.54
N LYS A 109 27.14 -22.86 -2.51
CA LYS A 109 27.58 -24.23 -2.31
C LYS A 109 26.56 -25.10 -1.58
N PHE A 110 25.82 -24.49 -0.68
CA PHE A 110 24.91 -25.17 0.24
C PHE A 110 23.46 -24.70 0.03
N ASN A 111 22.52 -25.48 0.56
CA ASN A 111 21.12 -25.13 0.56
C ASN A 111 20.67 -24.74 1.98
N TYR A 112 19.88 -23.68 2.04
CA TYR A 112 19.29 -23.17 3.27
C TYR A 112 17.78 -23.06 3.11
N GLU A 113 17.07 -23.48 4.12
CA GLU A 113 15.61 -23.49 4.14
C GLU A 113 15.10 -22.90 5.46
N LEU A 114 14.15 -21.98 5.39
CA LEU A 114 13.43 -21.46 6.55
C LEU A 114 11.95 -21.70 6.38
N GLU A 115 11.34 -22.34 7.37
CA GLU A 115 9.91 -22.65 7.42
C GLU A 115 9.27 -21.95 8.60
N CYS A 116 8.10 -21.32 8.38
CA CYS A 116 7.29 -20.73 9.42
C CYS A 116 5.80 -20.78 9.05
N ILE A 117 4.92 -20.58 10.06
CA ILE A 117 3.47 -20.48 9.87
C ILE A 117 3.06 -19.05 10.21
N LEU A 118 2.38 -18.38 9.26
CA LEU A 118 1.99 -16.98 9.38
C LEU A 118 0.55 -16.74 8.94
N GLU A 119 -0.08 -15.75 9.55
CA GLU A 119 -1.28 -15.13 8.99
C GLU A 119 -0.88 -14.28 7.78
N VAL A 120 -1.60 -14.48 6.67
CA VAL A 120 -1.45 -13.68 5.44
C VAL A 120 -2.82 -13.28 4.96
N ARG A 121 -3.14 -12.00 5.08
CA ARG A 121 -4.39 -11.45 4.54
C ARG A 121 -4.18 -11.08 3.08
N GLY A 122 -4.82 -11.85 2.20
CA GLY A 122 -4.67 -11.70 0.75
C GLY A 122 -3.50 -12.53 0.18
N SER A 123 -3.80 -13.73 -0.33
CA SER A 123 -2.82 -14.62 -1.01
C SER A 123 -2.13 -13.93 -2.19
N HIS A 124 -2.81 -13.01 -2.88
CA HIS A 124 -2.26 -12.21 -3.96
C HIS A 124 -1.00 -11.43 -3.55
N ASN A 125 -0.95 -10.89 -2.33
CA ASN A 125 0.23 -10.19 -1.83
C ASN A 125 1.43 -11.13 -1.64
N LEU A 126 1.17 -12.38 -1.24
CA LEU A 126 2.19 -13.42 -1.14
C LEU A 126 2.73 -13.80 -2.53
N ASP A 127 1.86 -13.92 -3.52
CA ASP A 127 2.25 -14.18 -4.92
C ASP A 127 3.08 -13.04 -5.52
N ILE A 128 2.74 -11.79 -5.22
CA ILE A 128 3.52 -10.62 -5.65
C ILE A 128 4.93 -10.68 -5.04
N PHE A 129 5.03 -10.88 -3.73
CA PHE A 129 6.32 -10.95 -3.06
C PHE A 129 7.18 -12.11 -3.58
N LYS A 130 6.58 -13.30 -3.75
CA LYS A 130 7.21 -14.48 -4.34
C LYS A 130 7.79 -14.19 -5.72
N ARG A 131 7.01 -13.58 -6.62
CA ARG A 131 7.47 -13.23 -7.99
C ARG A 131 8.68 -12.29 -7.98
N TYR A 132 8.74 -11.32 -7.06
CA TYR A 132 9.91 -10.47 -6.92
C TYR A 132 11.14 -11.24 -6.48
N CYS A 133 10.99 -12.15 -5.50
CA CYS A 133 12.10 -12.95 -5.00
C CYS A 133 12.64 -13.94 -6.04
N GLU A 134 11.77 -14.57 -6.80
CA GLU A 134 12.16 -15.53 -7.86
C GLU A 134 12.88 -14.86 -9.03
N ASN A 135 12.53 -13.60 -9.36
CA ASN A 135 13.13 -12.92 -10.50
C ASN A 135 14.51 -12.33 -10.19
N ASP A 136 14.65 -11.57 -9.08
CA ASP A 136 15.91 -10.84 -8.82
C ASP A 136 16.09 -10.39 -7.37
N PHE A 137 15.03 -10.34 -6.57
CA PHE A 137 15.11 -9.81 -5.22
C PHE A 137 15.61 -10.88 -4.24
N GLY A 138 16.92 -10.88 -3.97
CA GLY A 138 17.56 -11.73 -2.98
C GLY A 138 17.74 -13.19 -3.39
N GLN A 139 17.23 -13.63 -4.56
CA GLN A 139 17.35 -15.00 -5.07
C GLN A 139 16.85 -16.06 -4.08
N VAL A 140 15.61 -15.87 -3.60
CA VAL A 140 14.94 -16.76 -2.65
C VAL A 140 13.71 -17.37 -3.31
N ASN A 141 13.64 -18.69 -3.33
CA ASN A 141 12.45 -19.42 -3.77
C ASN A 141 11.45 -19.52 -2.62
N ILE A 142 10.20 -19.15 -2.89
CA ILE A 142 9.12 -19.17 -1.89
C ILE A 142 8.06 -20.17 -2.32
N SER A 143 7.76 -21.13 -1.45
CA SER A 143 6.61 -22.01 -1.58
C SER A 143 5.72 -21.90 -0.35
N TYR A 144 4.44 -22.12 -0.51
CA TYR A 144 3.49 -22.03 0.60
C TYR A 144 2.33 -22.98 0.43
N GLU A 145 1.77 -23.38 1.54
CA GLU A 145 0.58 -24.20 1.67
C GLU A 145 -0.43 -23.50 2.57
N LYS A 146 -1.69 -23.42 2.15
CA LYS A 146 -2.77 -22.88 2.95
C LYS A 146 -3.24 -23.93 3.95
N ILE A 147 -3.08 -23.68 5.25
CA ILE A 147 -3.50 -24.58 6.32
C ILE A 147 -4.91 -24.24 6.80
N HIS A 148 -5.24 -22.94 6.87
CA HIS A 148 -6.51 -22.44 7.38
C HIS A 148 -6.86 -21.12 6.63
N PRO A 149 -8.10 -20.61 6.62
CA PRO A 149 -8.36 -19.27 6.12
C PRO A 149 -7.38 -18.25 6.71
N PHE A 150 -6.66 -17.57 5.82
CA PHE A 150 -5.59 -16.61 6.15
C PHE A 150 -4.34 -17.16 6.84
N VAL A 151 -4.21 -18.47 7.11
CA VAL A 151 -3.01 -19.07 7.72
C VAL A 151 -2.28 -19.94 6.71
N TYR A 152 -1.00 -19.63 6.53
CA TYR A 152 -0.15 -20.30 5.56
C TYR A 152 1.13 -20.82 6.20
N LYS A 153 1.49 -22.05 5.83
CA LYS A 153 2.81 -22.60 6.06
C LYS A 153 3.68 -22.11 4.90
N ILE A 154 4.73 -21.34 5.20
CA ILE A 154 5.58 -20.70 4.19
C ILE A 154 6.99 -21.23 4.33
N ASN A 155 7.55 -21.61 3.20
CA ASN A 155 8.89 -22.14 3.09
C ASN A 155 9.72 -21.25 2.15
N PHE A 156 10.85 -20.76 2.65
CA PHE A 156 11.82 -19.94 1.94
C PHE A 156 13.11 -20.77 1.72
N LYS A 157 13.59 -20.85 0.47
CA LYS A 157 14.80 -21.59 0.10
C LYS A 157 15.78 -20.71 -0.66
N SER A 158 17.06 -20.80 -0.31
CA SER A 158 18.13 -20.10 -1.01
C SER A 158 19.44 -20.86 -0.89
N THR A 159 20.35 -20.61 -1.80
CA THR A 159 21.75 -21.03 -1.67
C THR A 159 22.58 -20.02 -0.86
N ASN A 160 22.04 -18.82 -0.58
CA ASN A 160 22.68 -17.79 0.23
C ASN A 160 21.94 -17.59 1.55
N PHE A 161 22.56 -18.00 2.65
CA PHE A 161 21.98 -17.93 3.98
C PHE A 161 21.63 -16.51 4.43
N PHE A 162 22.52 -15.55 4.21
CA PHE A 162 22.34 -14.19 4.68
C PHE A 162 21.23 -13.47 3.89
N ASN A 163 21.17 -13.72 2.58
CA ASN A 163 20.05 -13.22 1.76
C ASN A 163 18.73 -13.85 2.20
N LEU A 164 18.71 -15.15 2.49
CA LEU A 164 17.53 -15.84 3.02
C LEU A 164 16.97 -15.13 4.26
N ILE A 165 17.82 -14.90 5.28
CA ILE A 165 17.39 -14.26 6.52
C ILE A 165 16.93 -12.81 6.28
N LYS A 166 17.64 -12.05 5.44
CA LYS A 166 17.25 -10.67 5.07
C LYS A 166 15.91 -10.63 4.34
N ILE A 167 15.67 -11.54 3.40
CA ILE A 167 14.39 -11.62 2.66
C ILE A 167 13.24 -11.99 3.60
N VAL A 168 13.41 -12.99 4.48
CA VAL A 168 12.37 -13.35 5.45
C VAL A 168 12.07 -12.19 6.41
N PHE A 169 13.09 -11.45 6.82
CA PHE A 169 12.93 -10.25 7.64
C PHE A 169 12.14 -9.14 6.91
N ILE A 170 12.46 -8.87 5.64
CA ILE A 170 11.70 -7.92 4.82
C ILE A 170 10.28 -8.44 4.56
N PHE A 171 10.10 -9.74 4.35
CA PHE A 171 8.77 -10.35 4.21
C PHE A 171 7.92 -10.15 5.47
N ALA A 172 8.48 -10.30 6.65
CA ALA A 172 7.77 -10.05 7.91
C ALA A 172 7.24 -8.59 7.98
N VAL A 173 8.06 -7.61 7.58
CA VAL A 173 7.63 -6.20 7.49
C VAL A 173 6.55 -6.01 6.43
N TYR A 174 6.77 -6.56 5.24
CA TYR A 174 5.82 -6.49 4.11
C TYR A 174 4.45 -7.08 4.49
N ASN A 175 4.43 -8.30 5.02
CA ASN A 175 3.19 -8.97 5.39
C ASN A 175 2.45 -8.25 6.52
N SER A 176 3.18 -7.66 7.48
CA SER A 176 2.57 -6.88 8.56
C SER A 176 1.82 -5.65 8.06
N ILE A 177 2.28 -5.02 6.97
CA ILE A 177 1.61 -3.88 6.34
C ILE A 177 0.21 -4.29 5.85
N PHE A 178 0.10 -5.43 5.16
CA PHE A 178 -1.18 -5.94 4.65
C PHE A 178 -2.08 -6.51 5.75
N ASN A 179 -1.49 -7.12 6.77
CA ASN A 179 -2.24 -7.61 7.93
C ASN A 179 -2.72 -6.46 8.85
N ARG A 180 -2.25 -5.22 8.61
CA ARG A 180 -2.47 -4.04 9.47
C ARG A 180 -1.93 -4.23 10.88
N ASP A 181 -0.86 -5.00 11.01
CA ASP A 181 -0.17 -5.18 12.28
C ASP A 181 0.53 -3.88 12.69
N LYS A 182 0.39 -3.46 13.94
CA LYS A 182 1.10 -2.29 14.45
C LYS A 182 2.49 -2.69 14.89
N ILE A 183 3.47 -2.61 13.99
CA ILE A 183 4.87 -2.79 14.35
C ILE A 183 5.42 -1.48 14.92
N GLN A 184 5.76 -1.46 16.21
CA GLN A 184 6.55 -0.38 16.79
C GLN A 184 8.02 -0.59 16.44
N LEU A 185 8.48 0.06 15.39
CA LEU A 185 9.87 0.03 14.99
C LEU A 185 10.67 1.10 15.75
N GLN A 186 11.73 0.69 16.41
CA GLN A 186 12.76 1.62 16.90
C GLN A 186 13.50 2.23 15.70
N ASN A 187 14.03 3.44 15.84
CA ASN A 187 14.75 4.14 14.77
C ASN A 187 15.87 3.32 14.16
N SER A 188 16.61 2.55 14.99
CA SER A 188 17.68 1.64 14.54
C SER A 188 17.17 0.52 13.62
N PHE A 189 15.94 0.05 13.79
CA PHE A 189 15.34 -0.95 12.90
C PHE A 189 14.94 -0.35 11.56
N ILE A 190 14.45 0.89 11.55
CA ILE A 190 14.10 1.61 10.34
C ILE A 190 15.33 1.78 9.44
N GLU A 191 16.43 2.27 10.00
CA GLU A 191 17.71 2.40 9.28
C GLU A 191 18.17 1.04 8.72
N LYS A 192 18.09 -0.03 9.52
CA LYS A 192 18.43 -1.39 9.11
C LYS A 192 17.57 -1.92 7.97
N ILE A 193 16.24 -1.72 8.03
CA ILE A 193 15.34 -2.14 6.95
C ILE A 193 15.69 -1.42 5.66
N VAL A 194 15.93 -0.11 5.72
CA VAL A 194 16.32 0.68 4.55
C VAL A 194 17.67 0.22 3.98
N ASP A 195 18.64 -0.08 4.83
CA ASP A 195 19.93 -0.60 4.38
C ASP A 195 19.81 -1.98 3.71
N ILE A 196 18.98 -2.87 4.26
CA ILE A 196 18.72 -4.19 3.66
C ILE A 196 18.04 -4.08 2.30
N ILE A 197 16.99 -3.25 2.16
CA ILE A 197 16.29 -3.08 0.89
C ILE A 197 17.18 -2.46 -0.19
N ASN A 198 18.15 -1.61 0.20
CA ASN A 198 19.13 -1.07 -0.74
C ASN A 198 20.16 -2.11 -1.13
N GLN A 199 20.72 -2.85 -0.17
CA GLN A 199 21.71 -3.89 -0.44
C GLN A 199 21.16 -4.99 -1.37
N LEU A 200 19.92 -5.39 -1.17
CA LEU A 200 19.25 -6.41 -1.98
C LEU A 200 18.64 -5.83 -3.26
N ASP A 201 18.81 -4.55 -3.53
CA ASP A 201 18.17 -3.82 -4.64
C ASP A 201 16.68 -4.11 -4.76
N ALA A 202 15.96 -3.87 -3.65
CA ALA A 202 14.54 -4.18 -3.55
C ALA A 202 13.75 -3.48 -4.67
N PRO A 203 12.75 -4.15 -5.25
CA PRO A 203 11.87 -3.57 -6.26
C PRO A 203 11.16 -2.31 -5.76
N PHE A 204 10.81 -1.41 -6.70
CA PHE A 204 10.11 -0.15 -6.39
C PHE A 204 8.91 -0.36 -5.48
N PHE A 205 8.08 -1.36 -5.75
CA PHE A 205 6.86 -1.63 -4.98
C PHE A 205 7.16 -1.92 -3.51
N ILE A 206 8.21 -2.70 -3.21
CA ILE A 206 8.64 -2.99 -1.84
C ILE A 206 9.13 -1.70 -1.15
N ARG A 207 9.96 -0.90 -1.83
CA ARG A 207 10.45 0.39 -1.33
C ARG A 207 9.31 1.36 -1.07
N TYR A 208 8.36 1.43 -2.00
CA TYR A 208 7.18 2.27 -1.91
C TYR A 208 6.30 1.92 -0.71
N LEU A 209 5.98 0.62 -0.53
CA LEU A 209 5.17 0.16 0.60
C LEU A 209 5.84 0.46 1.93
N ILE A 210 7.13 0.18 2.05
CA ILE A 210 7.89 0.46 3.28
C ILE A 210 7.88 1.96 3.57
N LYS A 211 8.18 2.82 2.58
CA LYS A 211 8.13 4.27 2.75
C LYS A 211 6.77 4.77 3.20
N LYS A 212 5.68 4.29 2.56
CA LYS A 212 4.32 4.79 2.82
C LYS A 212 3.72 4.33 4.14
N ASN A 213 4.13 3.17 4.64
CA ASN A 213 3.53 2.57 5.83
C ASN A 213 4.41 2.69 7.09
N MET A 214 5.68 3.03 6.96
CA MET A 214 6.53 3.34 8.10
C MET A 214 6.30 4.76 8.60
N ILE A 215 5.99 4.89 9.88
CA ILE A 215 5.93 6.18 10.54
C ILE A 215 7.37 6.59 10.89
N PHE A 216 7.91 7.51 10.11
CA PHE A 216 9.23 8.08 10.36
C PHE A 216 9.12 9.29 11.28
N SER A 217 9.99 9.39 12.31
CA SER A 217 10.26 10.70 12.89
C SER A 217 10.99 11.57 11.83
N LYS A 218 10.78 12.89 11.88
CA LYS A 218 11.46 13.83 10.95
C LYS A 218 12.97 13.58 10.90
N LYS A 219 13.60 13.35 12.06
CA LYS A 219 15.04 13.09 12.17
C LYS A 219 15.47 11.80 11.45
N VAL A 220 14.68 10.72 11.57
CA VAL A 220 14.99 9.43 10.91
C VAL A 220 14.72 9.52 9.43
N TYR A 221 13.62 10.16 9.03
CA TYR A 221 13.32 10.35 7.60
C TYR A 221 14.42 11.10 6.87
N GLU A 222 14.92 12.22 7.42
CA GLU A 222 16.03 12.97 6.82
C GLU A 222 17.30 12.12 6.62
N LYS A 223 17.55 11.15 7.50
CA LYS A 223 18.70 10.25 7.35
C LYS A 223 18.52 9.19 6.26
N VAL A 224 17.30 8.72 6.04
CA VAL A 224 17.04 7.57 5.15
C VAL A 224 16.40 7.95 3.82
N LYS A 225 15.95 9.20 3.65
CA LYS A 225 15.23 9.64 2.45
C LYS A 225 16.00 9.39 1.15
N ASP A 226 17.29 9.72 1.13
CA ASP A 226 18.13 9.53 -0.06
C ASP A 226 18.34 8.04 -0.35
N LYS A 227 18.54 7.23 0.69
CA LYS A 227 18.65 5.78 0.56
C LYS A 227 17.35 5.14 0.08
N LEU A 228 16.18 5.66 0.48
CA LEU A 228 14.87 5.20 -0.01
C LEU A 228 14.65 5.52 -1.49
N GLN A 229 15.31 6.56 -2.00
CA GLN A 229 15.23 6.95 -3.41
C GLN A 229 16.24 6.19 -4.29
N GLN A 230 17.31 5.66 -3.71
CA GLN A 230 18.32 4.93 -4.47
C GLN A 230 17.76 3.61 -5.01
N SER A 231 17.92 3.40 -6.31
CA SER A 231 17.69 2.12 -6.96
C SER A 231 18.62 2.02 -8.16
N SER A 232 19.25 0.87 -8.34
CA SER A 232 20.05 0.59 -9.54
C SER A 232 19.20 0.38 -10.80
N ARG A 233 17.90 0.10 -10.63
CA ARG A 233 17.00 -0.29 -11.73
C ARG A 233 16.12 0.85 -12.23
N TYR A 234 15.72 1.78 -11.36
CA TYR A 234 14.75 2.82 -11.67
C TYR A 234 15.14 4.13 -11.04
N GLU A 235 14.97 5.21 -11.77
CA GLU A 235 14.99 6.55 -11.19
C GLU A 235 13.66 6.79 -10.46
N ILE A 236 13.69 6.90 -9.12
CA ILE A 236 12.51 7.03 -8.27
C ILE A 236 12.50 8.43 -7.68
N LYS A 237 11.43 9.18 -7.92
CA LYS A 237 11.18 10.49 -7.30
C LYS A 237 9.97 10.41 -6.39
N PHE A 238 10.20 10.29 -5.09
CA PHE A 238 9.11 10.34 -4.11
C PHE A 238 8.66 11.78 -3.88
N VAL A 239 7.39 12.07 -4.13
CA VAL A 239 6.82 13.41 -4.00
C VAL A 239 6.63 13.80 -2.53
N SER A 240 6.13 12.89 -1.70
CA SER A 240 5.90 13.16 -0.28
C SER A 240 5.68 11.88 0.52
N GLN A 241 5.58 12.02 1.85
CA GLN A 241 5.10 10.96 2.76
C GLN A 241 3.57 10.87 2.81
N ASN A 242 2.85 11.76 2.11
CA ASN A 242 1.39 11.82 2.18
C ASN A 242 0.76 10.52 1.68
N GLU A 243 -0.37 10.18 2.27
CA GLU A 243 -1.20 9.09 1.83
C GLU A 243 -1.65 9.28 0.37
N PRO A 244 -1.84 8.21 -0.42
CA PRO A 244 -2.24 8.32 -1.83
C PRO A 244 -3.47 9.21 -2.06
N TRP A 245 -4.47 9.14 -1.18
CA TRP A 245 -5.66 9.99 -1.27
C TRP A 245 -5.35 11.47 -0.99
N GLU A 246 -4.40 11.78 -0.09
CA GLU A 246 -3.98 13.17 0.17
C GLU A 246 -3.28 13.80 -1.04
N ILE A 247 -2.48 13.03 -1.77
CA ILE A 247 -1.78 13.50 -2.98
C ILE A 247 -2.82 13.94 -4.02
N ARG A 248 -3.84 13.11 -4.27
CA ARG A 248 -4.92 13.42 -5.20
C ARG A 248 -5.76 14.62 -4.74
N TYR A 249 -6.09 14.68 -3.47
CA TYR A 249 -6.81 15.81 -2.88
C TYR A 249 -6.00 17.10 -2.97
N ASN A 250 -4.70 17.05 -2.68
CA ASN A 250 -3.84 18.22 -2.81
C ASN A 250 -3.81 18.74 -4.25
N PHE A 251 -3.80 17.86 -5.26
CA PHE A 251 -3.94 18.30 -6.64
C PHE A 251 -5.26 19.06 -6.86
N ILE A 252 -6.37 18.53 -6.40
CA ILE A 252 -7.69 19.16 -6.54
C ILE A 252 -7.72 20.52 -5.82
N PHE A 253 -7.36 20.56 -4.53
CA PHE A 253 -7.40 21.79 -3.74
C PHE A 253 -6.39 22.86 -4.19
N ASN A 254 -5.27 22.49 -4.80
CA ASN A 254 -4.31 23.44 -5.36
C ASN A 254 -4.73 23.99 -6.73
N ASN A 255 -5.66 23.37 -7.41
CA ASN A 255 -6.09 23.75 -8.76
C ASN A 255 -7.54 24.25 -8.84
N ILE A 256 -8.35 24.06 -7.78
CA ILE A 256 -9.77 24.42 -7.78
C ILE A 256 -9.95 25.94 -7.73
N ASN A 257 -10.88 26.47 -8.53
CA ASN A 257 -11.22 27.89 -8.52
C ASN A 257 -12.23 28.21 -7.40
N THR A 258 -11.74 28.76 -6.30
CA THR A 258 -12.55 29.05 -5.11
C THR A 258 -13.47 30.29 -5.25
N THR A 259 -13.44 31.00 -6.39
CA THR A 259 -14.34 32.13 -6.66
C THR A 259 -15.70 31.69 -7.21
N VAL A 260 -15.82 30.42 -7.59
CA VAL A 260 -17.08 29.83 -8.08
C VAL A 260 -17.92 29.34 -6.90
N PRO A 261 -19.20 29.68 -6.79
CA PRO A 261 -19.98 29.41 -5.57
C PRO A 261 -20.40 27.95 -5.39
N LEU A 262 -20.52 27.18 -6.48
CA LEU A 262 -21.03 25.80 -6.48
C LEU A 262 -19.94 24.80 -6.86
N VAL A 263 -19.73 23.76 -6.02
CA VAL A 263 -18.90 22.61 -6.34
C VAL A 263 -19.72 21.32 -6.33
N ILE A 264 -19.49 20.47 -7.33
CA ILE A 264 -20.11 19.16 -7.49
C ILE A 264 -19.02 18.10 -7.41
N ASP A 265 -19.07 17.24 -6.38
CA ASP A 265 -18.22 16.07 -6.21
C ASP A 265 -18.93 14.85 -6.83
N TRP A 266 -18.51 14.48 -8.03
CA TRP A 266 -19.13 13.40 -8.78
C TRP A 266 -18.44 12.07 -8.50
N GLY A 267 -19.13 11.14 -7.87
CA GLY A 267 -18.56 9.92 -7.29
C GLY A 267 -17.89 10.21 -5.94
N PHE A 268 -18.63 10.78 -4.99
CA PHE A 268 -18.05 11.25 -3.72
C PHE A 268 -17.55 10.13 -2.80
N GLY A 269 -17.91 8.87 -3.04
CA GLY A 269 -17.51 7.70 -2.25
C GLY A 269 -17.76 7.90 -0.75
N GLU A 270 -16.71 7.86 0.08
CA GLU A 270 -16.83 8.10 1.53
C GLU A 270 -17.15 9.55 1.92
N GLY A 271 -17.22 10.50 0.99
CA GLY A 271 -17.57 11.90 1.23
C GLY A 271 -16.51 12.70 2.03
N LYS A 272 -15.25 12.22 2.04
CA LYS A 272 -14.16 12.92 2.75
C LYS A 272 -13.84 14.28 2.15
N MET A 273 -13.98 14.43 0.83
CA MET A 273 -13.71 15.67 0.12
C MET A 273 -14.83 16.69 0.33
N LEU A 274 -16.08 16.24 0.37
CA LEU A 274 -17.25 17.09 0.64
C LEU A 274 -17.10 17.89 1.93
N LYS A 275 -16.62 17.26 2.99
CA LYS A 275 -16.33 17.95 4.26
C LYS A 275 -15.31 19.08 4.13
N ARG A 276 -14.33 18.94 3.26
CA ARG A 276 -13.31 19.98 3.02
C ARG A 276 -13.91 21.10 2.17
N PHE A 277 -14.72 20.78 1.16
CA PHE A 277 -15.43 21.76 0.34
C PHE A 277 -16.36 22.62 1.16
N ASN A 278 -17.02 22.07 2.18
CA ASN A 278 -17.95 22.80 3.07
C ASN A 278 -17.30 23.98 3.83
N LYS A 279 -15.99 24.08 3.80
CA LYS A 279 -15.24 25.23 4.39
C LYS A 279 -14.86 26.30 3.36
N ILE A 280 -15.13 26.06 2.07
CA ILE A 280 -14.58 26.83 0.95
C ILE A 280 -15.70 27.36 0.05
N PHE A 281 -16.75 26.56 -0.15
CA PHE A 281 -17.82 26.86 -1.12
C PHE A 281 -19.14 27.13 -0.42
N ASP A 282 -19.94 28.01 -1.03
CA ASP A 282 -21.27 28.35 -0.54
C ASP A 282 -22.26 27.19 -0.70
N LYS A 283 -22.08 26.40 -1.78
CA LYS A 283 -22.92 25.26 -2.08
C LYS A 283 -22.11 24.05 -2.51
N ILE A 284 -22.43 22.91 -1.92
CA ILE A 284 -21.75 21.65 -2.18
C ILE A 284 -22.78 20.59 -2.54
N VAL A 285 -22.53 19.88 -3.63
CA VAL A 285 -23.32 18.74 -4.07
C VAL A 285 -22.43 17.51 -4.18
N GLY A 286 -22.84 16.43 -3.55
CA GLY A 286 -22.26 15.09 -3.76
C GLY A 286 -23.19 14.25 -4.63
N VAL A 287 -22.68 13.72 -5.73
CA VAL A 287 -23.39 12.80 -6.63
C VAL A 287 -22.78 11.41 -6.50
N GLU A 288 -23.58 10.38 -6.29
CA GLU A 288 -23.09 9.00 -6.12
C GLU A 288 -24.10 8.00 -6.70
N ILE A 289 -23.61 6.79 -6.98
CA ILE A 289 -24.41 5.65 -7.48
C ILE A 289 -24.49 4.50 -6.47
N ASP A 290 -23.57 4.45 -5.51
CA ASP A 290 -23.52 3.41 -4.47
C ASP A 290 -24.51 3.74 -3.34
N ASP A 291 -25.48 2.85 -3.13
CA ASP A 291 -26.56 3.03 -2.16
C ASP A 291 -26.03 3.15 -0.72
N ASP A 292 -25.03 2.37 -0.34
CA ASP A 292 -24.43 2.39 1.00
C ASP A 292 -23.74 3.76 1.25
N MET A 293 -23.05 4.31 0.25
CA MET A 293 -22.38 5.60 0.36
C MET A 293 -23.40 6.74 0.44
N ILE A 294 -24.48 6.65 -0.33
CA ILE A 294 -25.60 7.61 -0.31
C ILE A 294 -26.28 7.62 1.07
N GLU A 295 -26.60 6.44 1.62
CA GLU A 295 -27.21 6.35 2.95
C GLU A 295 -26.30 6.90 4.05
N ARG A 296 -25.02 6.57 4.01
CA ARG A 296 -24.01 7.08 4.95
C ARG A 296 -23.88 8.61 4.87
N LEU A 297 -23.91 9.20 3.67
CA LEU A 297 -23.85 10.65 3.53
C LEU A 297 -25.14 11.29 4.03
N LYS A 298 -26.33 10.78 3.69
CA LYS A 298 -27.62 11.26 4.20
C LYS A 298 -27.65 11.24 5.73
N TRP A 299 -27.21 10.14 6.35
CA TRP A 299 -27.07 10.06 7.81
C TRP A 299 -26.14 11.14 8.39
N ARG A 300 -25.00 11.42 7.73
CA ARG A 300 -24.06 12.46 8.17
C ARG A 300 -24.67 13.86 8.07
N ILE A 301 -25.41 14.14 7.00
CA ILE A 301 -26.11 15.41 6.79
C ILE A 301 -27.12 15.66 7.92
N GLU A 302 -27.84 14.64 8.34
CA GLU A 302 -28.83 14.74 9.42
C GLU A 302 -28.19 14.83 10.81
N ASN A 303 -27.04 14.22 11.05
CA ASN A 303 -26.49 14.01 12.40
C ASN A 303 -25.19 14.78 12.66
N ARG A 304 -24.64 15.50 11.70
CA ARG A 304 -23.33 16.16 11.86
C ARG A 304 -23.34 17.56 11.27
N GLU A 305 -23.00 18.55 12.09
CA GLU A 305 -22.97 19.96 11.70
C GLU A 305 -22.00 20.23 10.52
N ASP A 306 -20.87 19.52 10.46
CA ASP A 306 -19.87 19.67 9.40
C ASP A 306 -20.30 19.10 8.02
N TYR A 307 -21.53 18.58 7.91
CA TYR A 307 -22.14 18.09 6.66
C TYR A 307 -23.51 18.72 6.33
N LYS A 308 -24.05 19.59 7.18
CA LYS A 308 -25.43 20.06 7.14
C LYS A 308 -25.87 20.73 5.82
N ASP A 309 -24.96 21.46 5.18
CA ASP A 309 -25.26 22.22 3.98
C ASP A 309 -24.95 21.48 2.65
N ILE A 310 -24.56 20.19 2.76
CA ILE A 310 -24.25 19.35 1.61
C ILE A 310 -25.53 18.76 1.05
N ILE A 311 -25.71 18.84 -0.27
CA ILE A 311 -26.79 18.17 -0.99
C ILE A 311 -26.29 16.81 -1.49
N CYS A 312 -27.00 15.74 -1.14
CA CYS A 312 -26.76 14.40 -1.65
C CYS A 312 -27.69 14.09 -2.80
N ILE A 313 -27.14 13.68 -3.94
CA ILE A 313 -27.86 13.31 -5.16
C ILE A 313 -27.59 11.83 -5.47
N ASP A 314 -28.65 11.05 -5.56
CA ASP A 314 -28.59 9.70 -6.11
C ASP A 314 -28.64 9.76 -7.65
N TYR A 315 -27.53 9.35 -8.28
CA TYR A 315 -27.42 9.37 -9.75
C TYR A 315 -28.40 8.41 -10.46
N LYS A 316 -28.88 7.38 -9.78
CA LYS A 316 -29.91 6.46 -10.32
C LYS A 316 -31.34 7.07 -10.32
N ASN A 317 -31.54 8.13 -9.55
CA ASN A 317 -32.83 8.77 -9.41
C ASN A 317 -32.96 9.98 -10.33
N ALA A 318 -33.74 9.83 -11.42
CA ALA A 318 -33.95 10.89 -12.40
C ALA A 318 -34.52 12.19 -11.80
N ASN A 319 -35.34 12.09 -10.75
CA ASN A 319 -35.90 13.28 -10.07
C ASN A 319 -34.82 14.04 -9.29
N GLU A 320 -33.84 13.35 -8.73
CA GLU A 320 -32.72 13.99 -8.02
C GLU A 320 -31.75 14.62 -9.02
N ILE A 321 -31.49 13.99 -10.17
CA ILE A 321 -30.69 14.56 -11.25
C ILE A 321 -31.35 15.84 -11.80
N SER A 322 -32.69 15.87 -11.97
CA SER A 322 -33.41 17.08 -12.39
C SER A 322 -33.27 18.23 -11.39
N LYS A 323 -33.13 17.94 -10.09
CA LYS A 323 -32.81 18.98 -9.08
C LYS A 323 -31.41 19.54 -9.27
N LEU A 324 -30.45 18.70 -9.65
CA LEU A 324 -29.06 19.13 -9.92
C LEU A 324 -29.03 20.09 -11.12
N ASP A 325 -29.81 19.81 -12.19
CA ASP A 325 -29.95 20.69 -13.34
C ASP A 325 -30.48 22.06 -12.93
N THR A 326 -31.52 22.12 -12.09
CA THR A 326 -32.08 23.36 -11.56
C THR A 326 -31.06 24.14 -10.72
N LEU A 327 -30.35 23.45 -9.80
CA LEU A 327 -29.34 24.08 -8.96
C LEU A 327 -28.23 24.72 -9.79
N THR A 328 -27.73 24.04 -10.82
CA THR A 328 -26.67 24.59 -11.68
C THR A 328 -27.13 25.82 -12.48
N GLN A 329 -28.38 25.89 -12.86
CA GLN A 329 -28.98 27.08 -13.50
C GLN A 329 -29.07 28.25 -12.52
N ASP A 330 -29.49 28.02 -11.28
CA ASP A 330 -29.64 29.06 -10.25
C ASP A 330 -28.33 29.75 -9.91
N TYR A 331 -27.22 28.97 -9.88
CA TYR A 331 -25.88 29.49 -9.55
C TYR A 331 -25.10 30.05 -10.75
N ASN A 332 -25.55 29.83 -11.99
CA ASN A 332 -24.92 30.25 -13.25
C ASN A 332 -23.45 29.85 -13.45
N SER A 333 -22.83 29.20 -12.48
CA SER A 333 -21.42 28.81 -12.51
C SER A 333 -21.15 27.66 -11.51
N CYS A 334 -20.51 26.63 -11.98
CA CYS A 334 -20.14 25.48 -11.12
C CYS A 334 -18.75 24.92 -11.46
N ILE A 335 -18.23 24.16 -10.52
CA ILE A 335 -17.04 23.30 -10.70
C ILE A 335 -17.47 21.85 -10.52
N VAL A 336 -16.95 20.96 -11.36
CA VAL A 336 -17.17 19.52 -11.22
C VAL A 336 -15.83 18.82 -10.90
N VAL A 337 -15.84 17.95 -9.90
CA VAL A 337 -14.70 17.14 -9.51
C VAL A 337 -15.03 15.67 -9.72
N LEU A 338 -14.13 14.93 -10.39
CA LEU A 338 -14.19 13.48 -10.59
C LEU A 338 -12.86 12.88 -10.06
N ALA A 339 -12.85 12.51 -8.79
CA ALA A 339 -11.65 11.98 -8.14
C ALA A 339 -11.69 10.45 -8.12
N GLU A 340 -10.89 9.79 -8.98
CA GLU A 340 -10.88 8.32 -9.13
C GLU A 340 -12.28 7.77 -9.49
N VAL A 341 -12.87 8.28 -10.56
CA VAL A 341 -14.21 7.94 -11.02
C VAL A 341 -14.19 7.31 -12.40
N ILE A 342 -13.44 7.91 -13.33
CA ILE A 342 -13.55 7.55 -14.73
C ILE A 342 -13.14 6.12 -15.04
N GLU A 343 -12.20 5.55 -14.28
CA GLU A 343 -11.72 4.17 -14.38
C GLU A 343 -12.75 3.11 -13.94
N HIS A 344 -13.77 3.52 -13.19
CA HIS A 344 -14.87 2.64 -12.75
C HIS A 344 -16.03 2.57 -13.73
N LEU A 345 -16.07 3.46 -14.74
CA LEU A 345 -17.07 3.42 -15.79
C LEU A 345 -16.90 2.18 -16.68
N SER A 346 -17.97 1.75 -17.35
CA SER A 346 -17.97 0.49 -18.11
C SER A 346 -16.90 0.44 -19.20
N ASP A 347 -16.63 1.57 -19.84
CA ASP A 347 -15.66 1.72 -20.93
C ASP A 347 -15.28 3.20 -21.19
N LYS A 348 -14.33 3.42 -22.11
CA LYS A 348 -13.89 4.76 -22.52
C LYS A 348 -15.01 5.62 -23.13
N ASN A 349 -15.97 5.01 -23.85
CA ASN A 349 -17.09 5.73 -24.44
C ASN A 349 -18.03 6.24 -23.36
N SER A 350 -18.26 5.48 -22.32
CA SER A 350 -19.04 5.89 -21.15
C SER A 350 -18.39 7.10 -20.46
N CYS A 351 -17.06 7.15 -20.37
CA CYS A 351 -16.32 8.31 -19.87
C CYS A 351 -16.52 9.54 -20.76
N ILE A 352 -16.38 9.38 -22.08
CA ILE A 352 -16.62 10.44 -23.05
C ILE A 352 -18.06 10.97 -22.92
N ASN A 353 -19.05 10.10 -22.82
CA ASN A 353 -20.45 10.46 -22.69
C ASN A 353 -20.74 11.21 -21.38
N LEU A 354 -20.16 10.75 -20.26
CA LEU A 354 -20.29 11.43 -18.98
C LEU A 354 -19.70 12.84 -19.03
N LEU A 355 -18.48 12.99 -19.55
CA LEU A 355 -17.83 14.31 -19.65
C LEU A 355 -18.61 15.25 -20.58
N LYS A 356 -19.12 14.75 -21.72
CA LYS A 356 -19.99 15.53 -22.60
C LYS A 356 -21.27 15.93 -21.90
N TYR A 357 -21.93 15.01 -21.21
CA TYR A 357 -23.14 15.32 -20.44
C TYR A 357 -22.87 16.42 -19.41
N ILE A 358 -21.83 16.30 -18.61
CA ILE A 358 -21.42 17.30 -17.61
C ILE A 358 -21.20 18.67 -18.28
N ILE A 359 -20.48 18.74 -19.39
CA ILE A 359 -20.13 19.99 -20.06
C ILE A 359 -21.37 20.60 -20.72
N THR A 360 -22.21 19.81 -21.39
CA THR A 360 -23.38 20.34 -22.13
C THR A 360 -24.52 20.71 -21.20
N THR A 361 -24.68 20.01 -20.09
CA THR A 361 -25.79 20.23 -19.15
C THR A 361 -25.47 21.34 -18.15
N PHE A 362 -24.30 21.26 -17.51
CA PHE A 362 -23.94 22.17 -16.42
C PHE A 362 -23.05 23.33 -16.86
N SER A 363 -22.42 23.25 -18.03
CA SER A 363 -21.48 24.26 -18.53
C SER A 363 -20.46 24.75 -17.51
N PRO A 364 -19.76 23.84 -16.80
CA PRO A 364 -18.91 24.18 -15.67
C PRO A 364 -17.77 25.10 -16.08
N GLU A 365 -17.36 26.02 -15.19
CA GLU A 365 -16.16 26.85 -15.39
C GLU A 365 -14.90 26.01 -15.35
N GLN A 366 -14.96 24.92 -14.57
CA GLN A 366 -13.82 24.02 -14.40
C GLN A 366 -14.28 22.58 -14.12
N ILE A 367 -13.54 21.61 -14.68
CA ILE A 367 -13.62 20.20 -14.29
C ILE A 367 -12.24 19.76 -13.83
N LEU A 368 -12.16 19.10 -12.67
CA LEU A 368 -10.93 18.50 -12.13
C LEU A 368 -11.12 16.99 -12.07
N ILE A 369 -10.14 16.25 -12.62
CA ILE A 369 -10.18 14.78 -12.65
C ILE A 369 -8.86 14.24 -12.08
N THR A 370 -8.94 13.19 -11.26
CA THR A 370 -7.78 12.34 -10.98
C THR A 370 -8.07 10.92 -11.43
N THR A 371 -7.07 10.24 -11.97
CA THR A 371 -7.20 8.86 -12.45
C THR A 371 -5.83 8.16 -12.43
N PRO A 372 -5.77 6.83 -12.23
CA PRO A 372 -4.51 6.09 -12.26
C PRO A 372 -3.86 6.11 -13.64
N ASN A 373 -2.53 6.13 -13.64
CA ASN A 373 -1.74 5.93 -14.85
C ASN A 373 -1.47 4.45 -15.07
N ARG A 374 -2.02 3.85 -16.14
CA ARG A 374 -1.79 2.44 -16.50
C ARG A 374 -0.31 2.12 -16.71
N GLU A 375 0.47 3.05 -17.26
CA GLU A 375 1.89 2.84 -17.53
C GLU A 375 2.73 2.68 -16.27
N PHE A 376 2.21 3.15 -15.13
CA PHE A 376 2.85 2.97 -13.82
C PHE A 376 2.64 1.55 -13.24
N ASN A 377 1.68 0.77 -13.74
CA ASN A 377 1.31 -0.54 -13.18
C ASN A 377 2.48 -1.54 -13.20
N LYS A 378 3.34 -1.47 -14.23
CA LYS A 378 4.55 -2.30 -14.31
C LYS A 378 5.47 -2.15 -13.10
N TYR A 379 5.54 -0.93 -12.51
CA TYR A 379 6.35 -0.67 -11.33
C TYR A 379 5.68 -1.15 -10.03
N LEU A 380 4.36 -1.32 -10.03
CA LEU A 380 3.60 -1.95 -8.96
C LEU A 380 3.60 -3.49 -9.06
N GLY A 381 4.33 -4.07 -10.02
CA GLY A 381 4.37 -5.51 -10.25
C GLY A 381 3.15 -6.08 -10.95
N ILE A 382 2.27 -5.23 -11.47
CA ILE A 382 1.07 -5.62 -12.22
C ILE A 382 1.49 -5.73 -13.69
N LYS A 383 1.78 -6.96 -14.15
CA LYS A 383 2.16 -7.23 -15.57
C LYS A 383 0.94 -7.24 -16.49
N GLU A 384 -0.15 -7.79 -15.99
CA GLU A 384 -1.44 -7.88 -16.70
C GLU A 384 -2.56 -7.51 -15.72
N GLY A 385 -3.60 -6.82 -16.21
CA GLY A 385 -4.75 -6.40 -15.42
C GLY A 385 -4.68 -4.95 -14.93
N LEU A 386 -5.54 -4.63 -14.00
CA LEU A 386 -5.78 -3.30 -13.44
C LEU A 386 -5.33 -3.25 -11.98
N ARG A 387 -5.19 -2.05 -11.40
CA ARG A 387 -4.75 -1.87 -10.00
C ARG A 387 -5.77 -2.38 -9.00
N HIS A 388 -7.05 -2.26 -9.35
CA HIS A 388 -8.16 -2.58 -8.46
C HIS A 388 -9.17 -3.49 -9.17
N GLU A 389 -9.88 -4.34 -8.41
CA GLU A 389 -10.84 -5.30 -8.97
C GLU A 389 -12.06 -4.63 -9.60
N ASP A 390 -12.43 -3.46 -9.11
CA ASP A 390 -13.58 -2.66 -9.59
C ASP A 390 -13.22 -1.67 -10.70
N HIS A 391 -11.94 -1.47 -11.03
CA HIS A 391 -11.57 -0.76 -12.25
C HIS A 391 -12.01 -1.56 -13.48
N LYS A 392 -12.53 -0.87 -14.48
CA LYS A 392 -12.93 -1.45 -15.77
C LYS A 392 -11.88 -1.19 -16.84
N PHE A 393 -11.19 -0.08 -16.73
CA PHE A 393 -10.03 0.28 -17.55
C PHE A 393 -9.14 1.27 -16.80
N GLU A 394 -7.92 1.41 -17.26
CA GLU A 394 -6.99 2.47 -16.85
C GLU A 394 -6.32 3.03 -18.11
N LEU A 395 -5.99 4.31 -18.11
CA LEU A 395 -5.50 5.00 -19.31
C LEU A 395 -3.98 5.22 -19.24
N SER A 396 -3.31 5.09 -20.39
CA SER A 396 -2.00 5.68 -20.60
C SER A 396 -2.12 7.19 -20.85
N MET A 397 -1.01 7.93 -20.78
CA MET A 397 -1.00 9.35 -21.12
C MET A 397 -1.57 9.61 -22.53
N LYS A 398 -1.17 8.80 -23.51
CA LYS A 398 -1.64 8.93 -24.89
C LYS A 398 -3.16 8.75 -25.00
N GLU A 399 -3.69 7.70 -24.39
CA GLU A 399 -5.14 7.42 -24.41
C GLU A 399 -5.96 8.49 -23.69
N LEU A 400 -5.42 9.03 -22.59
CA LEU A 400 -6.08 10.13 -21.87
C LEU A 400 -6.13 11.40 -22.71
N VAL A 401 -5.05 11.76 -23.40
CA VAL A 401 -5.02 12.90 -24.34
C VAL A 401 -6.05 12.71 -25.47
N GLU A 402 -6.06 11.54 -26.12
CA GLU A 402 -6.99 11.20 -27.18
C GLU A 402 -8.45 11.31 -26.71
N LEU A 403 -8.76 10.80 -25.50
CA LEU A 403 -10.08 10.89 -24.89
C LEU A 403 -10.50 12.34 -24.67
N LEU A 404 -9.64 13.17 -24.07
CA LEU A 404 -9.92 14.57 -23.79
C LEU A 404 -10.06 15.41 -25.07
N GLN A 405 -9.23 15.14 -26.08
CA GLN A 405 -9.37 15.77 -27.40
C GLN A 405 -10.70 15.43 -28.06
N ASN A 406 -11.15 14.17 -27.97
CA ASN A 406 -12.44 13.74 -28.48
C ASN A 406 -13.58 14.49 -27.79
N VAL A 407 -13.52 14.62 -26.45
CA VAL A 407 -14.54 15.36 -25.69
C VAL A 407 -14.57 16.83 -26.11
N THR A 408 -13.44 17.52 -26.09
CA THR A 408 -13.37 18.98 -26.32
C THR A 408 -13.65 19.38 -27.76
N SER A 409 -13.27 18.55 -28.76
CA SER A 409 -13.51 18.85 -30.19
C SER A 409 -14.96 18.73 -30.64
N GLN A 410 -15.77 17.95 -29.91
CA GLN A 410 -17.17 17.68 -30.28
C GLN A 410 -18.20 18.60 -29.58
N ILE A 411 -17.73 19.51 -28.73
CA ILE A 411 -18.58 20.41 -27.96
C ILE A 411 -18.49 21.80 -28.55
N LYS A 412 -19.69 22.49 -28.67
CA LYS A 412 -19.75 23.87 -29.19
C LYS A 412 -19.07 24.89 -28.27
N ALA A 413 -19.12 24.69 -26.96
CA ALA A 413 -18.44 25.52 -25.98
C ALA A 413 -16.92 25.29 -26.04
N LYS A 414 -16.13 26.35 -25.97
CA LYS A 414 -14.65 26.23 -25.98
C LYS A 414 -14.14 25.84 -24.61
N TYR A 415 -13.48 24.69 -24.55
CA TYR A 415 -12.76 24.20 -23.36
C TYR A 415 -11.32 23.87 -23.72
N ALA A 416 -10.40 24.24 -22.83
CA ALA A 416 -9.03 23.77 -22.88
C ALA A 416 -8.77 22.79 -21.74
N PHE A 417 -7.80 21.87 -21.94
CA PHE A 417 -7.38 20.96 -20.88
C PHE A 417 -5.87 20.99 -20.72
N SER A 418 -5.44 20.68 -19.50
CA SER A 418 -4.07 20.39 -19.16
C SER A 418 -4.00 19.11 -18.31
N ILE A 419 -2.93 18.36 -18.48
CA ILE A 419 -2.67 17.13 -17.73
C ILE A 419 -1.36 17.32 -16.95
N GLN A 420 -1.37 16.97 -15.69
CA GLN A 420 -0.22 16.98 -14.79
C GLN A 420 -0.02 15.59 -14.21
N GLY A 421 1.22 15.09 -14.19
CA GLY A 421 1.58 13.91 -13.42
C GLY A 421 1.51 14.24 -11.92
N ILE A 422 0.86 13.38 -11.14
CA ILE A 422 0.75 13.52 -9.69
C ILE A 422 1.17 12.25 -8.97
N GLY A 423 1.66 12.40 -7.75
CA GLY A 423 2.18 11.29 -6.96
C GLY A 423 3.64 10.99 -7.24
N ASP A 424 4.06 9.80 -6.83
CA ASP A 424 5.42 9.34 -7.03
C ASP A 424 5.69 9.07 -8.52
N MET A 425 6.94 9.22 -8.92
CA MET A 425 7.36 9.12 -10.33
C MET A 425 8.49 8.10 -10.47
N VAL A 426 8.41 7.27 -11.50
CA VAL A 426 9.46 6.31 -11.87
C VAL A 426 9.66 6.39 -13.38
N ASP A 427 10.89 6.58 -13.85
CA ASP A 427 11.25 6.66 -15.27
C ASP A 427 10.29 7.58 -16.07
N ASP A 428 10.03 8.80 -15.54
CA ASP A 428 9.11 9.80 -16.08
C ASP A 428 7.61 9.38 -16.15
N HIS A 429 7.25 8.23 -15.59
CA HIS A 429 5.86 7.84 -15.44
C HIS A 429 5.33 8.26 -14.06
N PRO A 430 4.36 9.17 -13.97
CA PRO A 430 3.70 9.51 -12.71
C PRO A 430 2.74 8.41 -12.29
N MET A 431 2.49 8.30 -10.98
CA MET A 431 1.58 7.30 -10.44
C MET A 431 0.12 7.54 -10.83
N TRP A 432 -0.31 8.79 -10.88
CA TRP A 432 -1.63 9.25 -11.31
C TRP A 432 -1.53 10.40 -12.28
N PHE A 433 -2.62 10.66 -12.98
CA PHE A 433 -2.84 11.89 -13.73
C PHE A 433 -3.83 12.79 -12.99
N GLY A 434 -3.49 14.08 -12.93
CA GLY A 434 -4.40 15.14 -12.59
C GLY A 434 -4.75 15.92 -13.85
N VAL A 435 -6.05 16.03 -14.14
CA VAL A 435 -6.55 16.76 -15.32
C VAL A 435 -7.32 17.97 -14.88
N LYS A 436 -7.06 19.09 -15.55
CA LYS A 436 -7.82 20.33 -15.41
C LYS A 436 -8.41 20.70 -16.76
N ILE A 437 -9.73 20.77 -16.83
CA ILE A 437 -10.48 21.27 -18.00
C ILE A 437 -11.10 22.60 -17.61
N VAL A 438 -10.90 23.64 -18.40
CA VAL A 438 -11.41 24.98 -18.13
C VAL A 438 -12.18 25.53 -19.33
N LYS A 439 -13.25 26.27 -19.07
CA LYS A 439 -14.00 27.01 -20.06
C LYS A 439 -13.18 28.22 -20.51
N ILE A 440 -13.13 28.48 -21.84
CA ILE A 440 -12.38 29.57 -22.45
C ILE A 440 -13.32 30.69 -22.85
#